data_cbe8051753b3ed2ac0c69e89e56e4a55
#
_entry.id   cbe8051753b3ed2ac0c69e89e56e4a55
#
_cell.length_a   1.000
_cell.length_b   1.000
_cell.length_c   1.000
_cell.angle_alpha   90.00
_cell.angle_beta   90.00
_cell.angle_gamma   90.00
#
_symmetry.space_group_name_H-M   'P 1'
#
loop_
_entity.id
_entity.type
_entity.pdbx_description
1 polymer ?
#
loop_
_entity_poly.entity_id
_entity_poly.type
_entity_poly.pdbx_seq_one_letter_code
_entity_poly.pdbx_strand_id
1 'polypeptide(L)'
;MERWISPGRSLGSVIAVIGALLVASAPASAHGDSRGHGDHGVVRAALPSGAVKHIFVIELENEDASTTFGPGSPATYLNGTLVPQGELVENYYATGHASLDNYIAQISGQAPTEETSADCLGPSTNLNTLIGSYDDLLPGNLDPNQRLYPGQVDGHGCIYPAFVQTIANQLDRLDPPNPFTHVAAWRDYDEDMGNQPTGRELGTPDPLGGLDCAHPALNGPDNTNAASPATATEPADQYATRHNGFVYFHSIIDNTAECDANVVPLGKVAVGAPSWFDGTRLPDTFSGHLVNDLRNPWTTPKFGWITPNLCDDGHDSTCAGPNTVGQIGAGAGGLHGADEFLAHWVPLLEASPAYRLGQMMIVITFDEGNSGDGTACCGETPGPDNATPGFSQLLAPIYQQLGLPIPNPASGGGRVGALLLDPRYIEPGSVDTTGQYNHYSALRSYEDLLGITRGGTDGLGHLGFAAAQGLTPFGRDVFNRPFRRFLWR
;
A
#
# COMPACT_ATOMS: atom_id res chain seq x y z
N MET A 1 -0.65 23.61 -64.59
CA MET A 1 -1.69 24.56 -64.99
C MET A 1 -2.37 24.90 -63.68
N GLU A 2 -1.97 26.02 -63.11
CA GLU A 2 -2.68 27.32 -63.14
C GLU A 2 -4.02 27.23 -62.35
N ARG A 3 -4.41 28.05 -61.48
CA ARG A 3 -3.98 29.32 -60.84
C ARG A 3 -5.07 29.71 -59.84
N TRP A 4 -4.69 30.29 -58.69
CA TRP A 4 -5.17 31.54 -58.07
C TRP A 4 -6.67 31.65 -57.74
N ILE A 5 -7.11 32.15 -56.57
CA ILE A 5 -7.02 33.54 -56.03
C ILE A 5 -7.53 33.55 -54.55
N SER A 6 -6.84 34.24 -53.66
CA SER A 6 -7.36 34.96 -52.45
C SER A 6 -7.82 36.39 -52.89
N PRO A 7 -8.36 37.26 -52.07
CA PRO A 7 -8.47 37.41 -50.60
C PRO A 7 -9.81 38.06 -50.14
N GLY A 8 -9.95 38.24 -48.80
CA GLY A 8 -11.02 39.11 -48.27
C GLY A 8 -10.93 39.32 -46.76
N ARG A 9 -10.42 40.49 -46.39
CA ARG A 9 -10.36 41.02 -45.01
C ARG A 9 -11.74 41.49 -44.53
N SER A 10 -12.03 41.39 -43.21
CA SER A 10 -12.67 42.47 -42.50
C SER A 10 -12.40 42.39 -40.98
N LEU A 11 -11.91 43.48 -40.43
CA LEU A 11 -11.78 43.83 -39.03
C LEU A 11 -13.15 43.96 -38.37
N GLY A 12 -13.24 43.54 -37.11
CA GLY A 12 -14.35 43.90 -36.24
C GLY A 12 -13.85 43.98 -34.80
N SER A 13 -13.52 45.18 -34.36
CA SER A 13 -13.22 45.52 -32.97
C SER A 13 -14.48 45.44 -32.13
N VAL A 14 -14.42 44.82 -30.93
CA VAL A 14 -15.40 45.05 -29.87
C VAL A 14 -14.71 45.22 -28.54
N ILE A 15 -15.07 46.27 -27.93
CA ILE A 15 -14.70 47.03 -26.77
C ILE A 15 -14.77 46.21 -25.48
N ALA A 16 -13.74 46.39 -24.62
CA ALA A 16 -13.72 45.99 -23.24
C ALA A 16 -14.64 46.85 -22.36
N VAL A 17 -15.40 46.23 -21.47
CA VAL A 17 -16.05 46.94 -20.36
C VAL A 17 -15.48 46.36 -19.05
N ILE A 18 -14.72 47.21 -18.37
CA ILE A 18 -14.20 46.97 -17.00
C ILE A 18 -15.29 47.42 -16.03
N GLY A 19 -15.77 46.49 -15.22
CA GLY A 19 -16.63 46.79 -14.08
C GLY A 19 -15.86 46.54 -12.78
N ALA A 20 -15.38 47.59 -12.15
CA ALA A 20 -14.78 47.56 -10.81
C ALA A 20 -15.89 47.59 -9.76
N LEU A 21 -15.92 46.56 -8.89
CA LEU A 21 -16.69 46.61 -7.63
C LEU A 21 -15.70 46.82 -6.47
N LEU A 22 -15.78 48.01 -5.91
CA LEU A 22 -15.16 48.36 -4.62
C LEU A 22 -16.01 47.77 -3.50
N VAL A 23 -15.43 46.92 -2.66
CA VAL A 23 -15.99 46.57 -1.36
C VAL A 23 -15.09 47.18 -0.28
N ALA A 24 -15.71 48.02 0.50
CA ALA A 24 -15.09 48.77 1.60
C ALA A 24 -14.71 47.84 2.77
N SER A 25 -13.48 47.96 3.24
CA SER A 25 -12.98 47.37 4.47
C SER A 25 -13.26 48.30 5.66
N ALA A 26 -13.87 47.79 6.71
CA ALA A 26 -13.90 48.41 8.03
C ALA A 26 -12.77 47.87 8.91
N PRO A 27 -12.11 48.70 9.71
CA PRO A 27 -11.02 48.24 10.56
C PRO A 27 -11.52 47.64 11.90
N ALA A 28 -11.07 46.44 12.24
CA ALA A 28 -11.18 45.92 13.60
C ALA A 28 -9.87 46.15 14.37
N SER A 29 -10.01 46.76 15.49
CA SER A 29 -8.93 47.17 16.39
C SER A 29 -8.23 45.97 17.04
N ALA A 30 -6.93 46.01 17.01
CA ALA A 30 -6.07 45.12 17.79
C ALA A 30 -5.98 45.57 19.24
N HIS A 31 -6.00 44.63 20.17
CA HIS A 31 -5.18 44.65 21.39
C HIS A 31 -5.16 43.22 21.97
N GLY A 32 -3.96 42.71 22.19
CA GLY A 32 -3.75 41.45 22.92
C GLY A 32 -2.42 40.80 22.54
N ASP A 33 -1.38 41.27 23.20
CA ASP A 33 -0.03 40.74 23.18
C ASP A 33 -0.03 39.33 23.82
N SER A 34 0.41 38.32 23.08
CA SER A 34 0.98 37.11 23.61
C SER A 34 1.86 36.43 22.57
N ARG A 35 3.15 36.46 22.83
CA ARG A 35 4.16 35.69 22.09
C ARG A 35 3.89 34.19 22.30
N GLY A 36 3.18 33.59 21.34
CA GLY A 36 3.10 32.17 21.17
C GLY A 36 3.79 31.85 19.84
N HIS A 37 4.82 31.04 19.86
CA HIS A 37 5.29 30.35 18.66
C HIS A 37 4.07 29.62 18.15
N GLY A 38 3.64 29.97 16.94
CA GLY A 38 2.56 29.27 16.26
C GLY A 38 2.99 27.83 15.99
N ASP A 39 2.60 26.97 16.89
CA ASP A 39 2.47 25.55 16.62
C ASP A 39 1.34 25.44 15.60
N HIS A 40 1.68 25.40 14.31
CA HIS A 40 0.76 24.95 13.27
C HIS A 40 0.54 23.47 13.57
N GLY A 41 -0.49 23.19 14.38
CA GLY A 41 -0.74 21.90 14.99
C GLY A 41 -0.76 20.80 13.95
N VAL A 42 0.27 19.96 13.96
CA VAL A 42 0.32 18.72 13.18
C VAL A 42 -0.86 17.87 13.62
N VAL A 43 -1.73 17.54 12.68
CA VAL A 43 -2.84 16.61 12.95
C VAL A 43 -2.24 15.22 13.08
N ARG A 44 -2.48 14.58 14.22
CA ARG A 44 -2.03 13.21 14.51
C ARG A 44 -3.22 12.27 14.62
N ALA A 45 -2.96 10.96 14.47
CA ALA A 45 -3.96 9.92 14.66
C ALA A 45 -4.68 10.09 16.02
N ALA A 46 -5.96 9.72 16.06
CA ALA A 46 -6.81 10.00 17.23
C ALA A 46 -6.43 9.24 18.50
N LEU A 47 -5.61 8.20 18.39
CA LEU A 47 -5.10 7.46 19.54
C LEU A 47 -3.73 7.98 19.97
N PRO A 48 -3.39 7.88 21.28
CA PRO A 48 -2.05 8.19 21.74
C PRO A 48 -0.99 7.29 21.07
N SER A 49 0.18 7.85 20.81
CA SER A 49 1.34 7.11 20.34
C SER A 49 1.61 5.86 21.19
N GLY A 50 1.81 4.72 20.54
CA GLY A 50 2.01 3.43 21.19
C GLY A 50 0.75 2.81 21.82
N ALA A 51 -0.43 3.34 21.53
CA ALA A 51 -1.71 2.73 21.93
C ALA A 51 -1.90 1.38 21.23
N VAL A 52 -1.58 1.31 19.94
CA VAL A 52 -1.44 0.10 19.15
C VAL A 52 0.03 -0.32 19.19
N LYS A 53 0.30 -1.59 19.40
CA LYS A 53 1.67 -2.14 19.49
C LYS A 53 2.11 -2.81 18.21
N HIS A 54 1.15 -3.36 17.48
CA HIS A 54 1.34 -4.14 16.27
C HIS A 54 0.31 -3.70 15.25
N ILE A 55 0.74 -3.44 14.03
CA ILE A 55 -0.12 -3.15 12.89
C ILE A 55 0.20 -4.18 11.82
N PHE A 56 -0.81 -4.88 11.33
CA PHE A 56 -0.70 -5.79 10.20
C PHE A 56 -1.57 -5.29 9.07
N VAL A 57 -0.94 -5.06 7.92
CA VAL A 57 -1.62 -4.68 6.68
C VAL A 57 -1.71 -5.92 5.81
N ILE A 58 -2.89 -6.22 5.27
CA ILE A 58 -3.10 -7.18 4.20
C ILE A 58 -3.47 -6.36 2.98
N GLU A 59 -2.58 -6.35 1.99
CA GLU A 59 -2.77 -5.62 0.75
C GLU A 59 -3.32 -6.56 -0.32
N LEU A 60 -4.48 -6.19 -0.86
CA LEU A 60 -5.17 -6.89 -1.94
C LEU A 60 -5.12 -6.03 -3.22
N GLU A 61 -5.58 -6.58 -4.33
CA GLU A 61 -5.35 -6.02 -5.66
C GLU A 61 -6.65 -5.63 -6.39
N ASN A 62 -6.59 -4.43 -7.01
CA ASN A 62 -7.41 -3.93 -8.13
C ASN A 62 -8.93 -3.98 -7.98
N GLU A 63 -9.48 -3.67 -6.80
CA GLU A 63 -10.92 -3.73 -6.63
C GLU A 63 -11.55 -2.45 -6.08
N ASP A 64 -12.58 -1.99 -6.77
CA ASP A 64 -13.39 -0.88 -6.28
C ASP A 64 -14.12 -1.22 -4.97
N ALA A 65 -14.22 -0.27 -4.07
CA ALA A 65 -15.01 -0.41 -2.85
C ALA A 65 -16.45 -0.86 -3.10
N SER A 66 -17.05 -0.43 -4.21
CA SER A 66 -18.42 -0.80 -4.58
C SER A 66 -18.57 -2.25 -5.01
N THR A 67 -17.52 -2.85 -5.57
CA THR A 67 -17.47 -4.26 -5.95
C THR A 67 -17.15 -5.12 -4.73
N THR A 68 -16.14 -4.72 -3.96
CA THR A 68 -15.66 -5.46 -2.80
C THR A 68 -16.68 -5.50 -1.67
N PHE A 69 -17.22 -4.34 -1.28
CA PHE A 69 -18.11 -4.19 -0.13
C PHE A 69 -19.57 -4.00 -0.53
N GLY A 70 -19.86 -4.01 -1.83
CA GLY A 70 -21.19 -3.81 -2.36
C GLY A 70 -22.08 -5.05 -2.31
N PRO A 71 -23.39 -4.89 -2.54
CA PRO A 71 -24.34 -6.00 -2.60
C PRO A 71 -23.96 -6.98 -3.72
N GLY A 72 -23.84 -8.27 -3.37
CA GLY A 72 -23.52 -9.32 -4.33
C GLY A 72 -22.04 -9.56 -4.58
N SER A 73 -21.18 -8.94 -3.77
CA SER A 73 -19.75 -9.23 -3.77
C SER A 73 -19.48 -10.74 -3.60
N PRO A 74 -18.54 -11.32 -4.36
CA PRO A 74 -18.12 -12.70 -4.16
C PRO A 74 -17.28 -12.89 -2.89
N ALA A 75 -16.75 -11.80 -2.28
CA ALA A 75 -16.02 -11.82 -1.02
C ALA A 75 -16.98 -12.01 0.18
N THR A 76 -17.51 -13.22 0.30
CA THR A 76 -18.59 -13.55 1.26
C THR A 76 -18.10 -13.64 2.70
N TYR A 77 -16.88 -14.10 2.94
CA TYR A 77 -16.25 -14.13 4.26
C TYR A 77 -15.89 -12.73 4.72
N LEU A 78 -15.27 -11.92 3.85
CA LEU A 78 -14.97 -10.52 4.13
C LEU A 78 -16.21 -9.75 4.56
N ASN A 79 -17.26 -9.81 3.76
CA ASN A 79 -18.48 -9.04 4.02
C ASN A 79 -19.37 -9.65 5.12
N GLY A 80 -19.47 -10.98 5.20
CA GLY A 80 -20.35 -11.66 6.16
C GLY A 80 -19.71 -11.90 7.52
N THR A 81 -18.38 -11.93 7.61
CA THR A 81 -17.66 -12.27 8.85
C THR A 81 -16.77 -11.15 9.33
N LEU A 82 -15.91 -10.58 8.47
CA LEU A 82 -14.93 -9.59 8.91
C LEU A 82 -15.51 -8.18 9.05
N VAL A 83 -16.27 -7.68 8.08
CA VAL A 83 -16.92 -6.36 8.17
C VAL A 83 -17.75 -6.22 9.44
N PRO A 84 -18.56 -7.21 9.89
CA PRO A 84 -19.25 -7.14 11.17
C PRO A 84 -18.36 -7.07 12.41
N GLN A 85 -17.04 -7.27 12.30
CA GLN A 85 -16.10 -7.25 13.41
C GLN A 85 -15.27 -5.97 13.48
N GLY A 86 -15.24 -5.16 12.43
CA GLY A 86 -14.39 -3.99 12.29
C GLY A 86 -15.12 -2.70 11.99
N GLU A 87 -14.31 -1.73 11.56
CA GLU A 87 -14.73 -0.47 10.95
C GLU A 87 -14.48 -0.52 9.46
N LEU A 88 -15.52 -0.39 8.66
CA LEU A 88 -15.38 -0.17 7.23
C LEU A 88 -15.23 1.33 6.93
N VAL A 89 -14.08 1.74 6.46
CA VAL A 89 -13.81 3.09 5.96
C VAL A 89 -14.15 3.12 4.48
N GLU A 90 -15.36 3.60 4.13
CA GLU A 90 -15.86 3.55 2.75
C GLU A 90 -15.09 4.49 1.80
N ASN A 91 -14.61 5.64 2.31
CA ASN A 91 -13.94 6.65 1.52
C ASN A 91 -12.42 6.57 1.73
N TYR A 92 -11.86 5.42 1.43
CA TYR A 92 -10.43 5.18 1.37
C TYR A 92 -10.00 5.04 -0.09
N TYR A 93 -8.95 5.77 -0.47
CA TYR A 93 -8.52 5.93 -1.85
C TYR A 93 -7.07 5.49 -2.06
N ALA A 94 -6.82 4.88 -3.19
CA ALA A 94 -5.50 4.59 -3.69
C ALA A 94 -4.83 5.85 -4.29
N THR A 95 -3.52 5.82 -4.46
CA THR A 95 -2.72 6.97 -4.91
C THR A 95 -2.38 6.94 -6.39
N GLY A 96 -2.32 5.77 -7.01
CA GLY A 96 -2.01 5.59 -8.42
C GLY A 96 -2.75 4.42 -9.05
N HIS A 97 -2.57 4.24 -10.36
CA HIS A 97 -3.14 3.13 -11.13
C HIS A 97 -2.03 2.26 -11.73
N ALA A 98 -1.29 1.65 -10.86
CA ALA A 98 -0.43 0.49 -11.02
C ALA A 98 -0.12 -0.01 -9.62
N SER A 99 0.06 -1.31 -9.44
CA SER A 99 0.26 -1.90 -8.12
C SER A 99 1.47 -1.30 -7.42
N LEU A 100 2.63 -1.29 -8.06
CA LEU A 100 3.91 -0.90 -7.45
C LEU A 100 3.90 0.49 -6.82
N ASP A 101 3.33 1.50 -7.48
CA ASP A 101 3.35 2.87 -6.95
C ASP A 101 2.52 3.01 -5.66
N ASN A 102 1.48 2.20 -5.50
CA ASN A 102 0.64 2.16 -4.30
C ASN A 102 1.35 1.46 -3.15
N TYR A 103 2.03 0.32 -3.39
CA TYR A 103 2.89 -0.33 -2.39
C TYR A 103 3.98 0.61 -1.88
N ILE A 104 4.66 1.30 -2.81
CA ILE A 104 5.69 2.30 -2.48
C ILE A 104 5.10 3.46 -1.66
N ALA A 105 3.94 3.99 -2.06
CA ALA A 105 3.29 5.10 -1.38
C ALA A 105 2.97 4.77 0.08
N GLN A 106 2.47 3.58 0.35
CA GLN A 106 2.04 3.13 1.67
C GLN A 106 3.18 2.88 2.66
N ILE A 107 4.41 2.64 2.17
CA ILE A 107 5.55 2.35 3.05
C ILE A 107 6.59 3.48 3.10
N SER A 108 6.56 4.43 2.16
CA SER A 108 7.56 5.49 2.05
C SER A 108 7.00 6.91 1.87
N GLY A 109 5.73 7.02 1.50
CA GLY A 109 5.13 8.30 1.15
C GLY A 109 5.65 8.89 -0.15
N GLN A 110 6.34 8.12 -0.99
CA GLN A 110 6.73 8.57 -2.33
C GLN A 110 5.52 8.60 -3.25
N ALA A 111 5.44 9.63 -4.07
CA ALA A 111 4.43 9.73 -5.11
C ALA A 111 4.76 8.79 -6.28
N PRO A 112 3.75 8.42 -7.09
CA PRO A 112 3.98 7.72 -8.33
C PRO A 112 5.00 8.45 -9.22
N THR A 113 6.03 7.74 -9.67
CA THR A 113 6.88 8.16 -10.79
C THR A 113 6.26 7.68 -12.10
N GLU A 114 6.82 8.06 -13.24
CA GLU A 114 6.31 7.59 -14.52
C GLU A 114 6.52 6.07 -14.66
N GLU A 115 7.63 5.54 -14.17
CA GLU A 115 7.98 4.13 -14.22
C GLU A 115 7.22 3.30 -13.19
N THR A 116 7.15 3.75 -11.94
CA THR A 116 6.44 2.98 -10.89
C THR A 116 4.94 2.94 -11.12
N SER A 117 4.35 4.02 -11.69
CA SER A 117 2.95 4.03 -12.11
C SER A 117 2.69 3.26 -13.43
N ALA A 118 3.66 2.48 -13.86
CA ALA A 118 3.56 1.52 -14.95
C ALA A 118 4.11 0.14 -14.53
N ASP A 119 4.19 -0.17 -13.24
CA ASP A 119 4.80 -1.41 -12.72
C ASP A 119 6.19 -1.70 -13.27
N CYS A 120 6.94 -0.65 -13.57
CA CYS A 120 8.24 -0.74 -14.23
C CYS A 120 8.20 -1.47 -15.60
N LEU A 121 7.03 -1.54 -16.21
CA LEU A 121 6.85 -2.03 -17.57
C LEU A 121 7.33 -0.95 -18.55
N GLY A 122 8.47 -1.16 -19.20
CA GLY A 122 8.99 -0.20 -20.16
C GLY A 122 8.16 -0.12 -21.43
N PRO A 123 8.33 0.94 -22.24
CA PRO A 123 7.57 1.15 -23.49
C PRO A 123 7.80 0.07 -24.55
N SER A 124 8.82 -0.77 -24.36
CA SER A 124 9.12 -1.94 -25.20
C SER A 124 8.53 -3.24 -24.67
N THR A 125 7.76 -3.19 -23.58
CA THR A 125 7.16 -4.38 -22.97
C THR A 125 6.25 -5.09 -23.96
N ASN A 126 6.52 -6.38 -24.16
CA ASN A 126 5.66 -7.25 -24.94
C ASN A 126 4.52 -7.73 -24.05
N LEU A 127 3.28 -7.34 -24.36
CA LEU A 127 2.09 -7.73 -23.60
C LEU A 127 1.90 -9.25 -23.45
N ASN A 128 2.51 -10.05 -24.33
CA ASN A 128 2.44 -11.51 -24.22
C ASN A 128 3.42 -12.07 -23.17
N THR A 129 4.41 -11.28 -22.74
CA THR A 129 5.45 -11.71 -21.79
C THR A 129 5.42 -10.95 -20.49
N LEU A 130 4.83 -9.74 -20.46
CA LEU A 130 4.77 -8.85 -19.29
C LEU A 130 6.11 -8.73 -18.54
N ILE A 131 7.21 -8.69 -19.29
CA ILE A 131 8.54 -8.54 -18.68
C ILE A 131 8.75 -7.07 -18.35
N GLY A 132 8.98 -6.79 -17.09
CA GLY A 132 9.36 -5.48 -16.56
C GLY A 132 10.87 -5.29 -16.50
N SER A 133 11.30 -4.21 -15.88
CA SER A 133 12.68 -3.96 -15.52
C SER A 133 12.81 -3.71 -14.02
N TYR A 134 13.94 -4.13 -13.47
CA TYR A 134 14.29 -3.93 -12.07
C TYR A 134 15.52 -3.02 -12.02
N ASP A 135 15.33 -1.76 -12.48
CA ASP A 135 16.40 -0.81 -12.73
C ASP A 135 16.53 0.19 -11.57
N ASP A 136 17.77 0.55 -11.24
CA ASP A 136 18.05 1.60 -10.27
C ASP A 136 17.40 2.92 -10.68
N LEU A 137 16.70 3.55 -9.76
CA LEU A 137 16.22 4.90 -9.93
C LEU A 137 17.43 5.85 -9.87
N LEU A 138 17.79 6.36 -11.03
CA LEU A 138 18.86 7.33 -11.16
C LEU A 138 18.30 8.71 -10.83
N PRO A 139 18.67 9.31 -9.68
CA PRO A 139 18.19 10.62 -9.32
C PRO A 139 18.50 11.61 -10.44
N GLY A 140 17.48 12.32 -10.90
CA GLY A 140 17.62 13.48 -11.75
C GLY A 140 18.45 14.57 -11.05
N ASN A 141 18.48 15.77 -11.60
CA ASN A 141 19.11 16.87 -10.89
C ASN A 141 18.37 17.11 -9.56
N LEU A 142 18.95 16.60 -8.48
CA LEU A 142 18.47 16.84 -7.13
C LEU A 142 18.28 18.35 -6.95
N ASP A 143 17.06 18.81 -7.13
CA ASP A 143 16.59 20.14 -6.78
C ASP A 143 16.68 21.29 -7.82
N PRO A 144 15.61 21.65 -8.42
CA PRO A 144 14.93 22.86 -8.02
C PRO A 144 13.55 22.61 -7.41
N ASN A 145 13.05 21.39 -7.42
CA ASN A 145 11.67 21.06 -7.10
C ASN A 145 11.43 20.61 -5.66
N GLN A 146 12.46 20.39 -4.84
CA GLN A 146 12.30 19.97 -3.43
C GLN A 146 11.40 20.94 -2.61
N ARG A 147 11.28 22.18 -3.03
CA ARG A 147 10.32 23.12 -2.42
C ARG A 147 8.88 22.85 -2.81
N LEU A 148 8.66 22.29 -4.01
CA LEU A 148 7.33 21.94 -4.52
C LEU A 148 6.92 20.55 -4.05
N TYR A 149 7.89 19.63 -3.97
CA TYR A 149 7.68 18.22 -3.65
C TYR A 149 8.58 17.78 -2.48
N PRO A 150 8.35 18.28 -1.25
CA PRO A 150 9.20 17.94 -0.11
C PRO A 150 9.22 16.44 0.17
N GLY A 151 10.42 15.86 0.26
CA GLY A 151 10.62 14.45 0.56
C GLY A 151 10.39 13.49 -0.60
N GLN A 152 10.12 14.03 -1.80
CA GLN A 152 9.96 13.22 -3.01
C GLN A 152 11.30 13.10 -3.75
N VAL A 153 11.53 11.95 -4.38
CA VAL A 153 12.66 11.74 -5.28
C VAL A 153 12.24 12.10 -6.70
N ASP A 154 13.15 12.76 -7.41
CA ASP A 154 13.04 13.11 -8.82
C ASP A 154 14.05 12.26 -9.60
N GLY A 155 13.59 11.41 -10.53
CA GLY A 155 14.47 10.51 -11.29
C GLY A 155 13.72 9.43 -12.06
N HIS A 156 14.45 8.69 -12.85
CA HIS A 156 13.95 7.60 -13.69
C HIS A 156 14.48 6.25 -13.21
N GLY A 157 13.64 5.25 -13.19
CA GLY A 157 13.91 3.91 -12.71
C GLY A 157 12.93 3.50 -11.61
N CYS A 158 13.16 2.33 -11.04
CA CYS A 158 12.19 1.67 -10.17
C CYS A 158 12.67 1.54 -8.73
N ILE A 159 14.00 1.32 -8.54
CA ILE A 159 14.57 1.03 -7.23
C ILE A 159 15.09 2.30 -6.60
N TYR A 160 14.48 2.71 -5.51
CA TYR A 160 14.77 3.96 -4.83
C TYR A 160 16.17 3.96 -4.17
N PRO A 161 16.91 5.09 -4.26
CA PRO A 161 18.23 5.21 -3.65
C PRO A 161 18.20 5.02 -2.12
N ALA A 162 19.30 4.58 -1.53
CA ALA A 162 19.40 4.25 -0.09
C ALA A 162 19.09 5.42 0.87
N PHE A 163 19.10 6.67 0.41
CA PHE A 163 18.68 7.81 1.23
C PHE A 163 17.16 7.97 1.34
N VAL A 164 16.37 7.32 0.48
CA VAL A 164 14.91 7.29 0.58
C VAL A 164 14.53 6.30 1.66
N GLN A 165 13.77 6.79 2.63
CA GLN A 165 13.44 6.02 3.82
C GLN A 165 12.05 5.42 3.70
N THR A 166 11.88 4.25 4.28
CA THR A 166 10.60 3.58 4.48
C THR A 166 10.23 3.56 5.96
N ILE A 167 8.99 3.18 6.28
CA ILE A 167 8.56 2.91 7.66
C ILE A 167 9.43 1.84 8.33
N ALA A 168 9.94 0.88 7.57
CA ALA A 168 10.89 -0.13 8.02
C ALA A 168 12.15 0.52 8.62
N ASN A 169 12.82 1.39 7.86
CA ASN A 169 14.00 2.11 8.34
C ASN A 169 13.73 3.00 9.56
N GLN A 170 12.51 3.53 9.68
CA GLN A 170 12.11 4.28 10.86
C GLN A 170 11.96 3.37 12.08
N LEU A 171 11.38 2.20 11.91
CA LEU A 171 11.18 1.22 12.98
C LEU A 171 12.50 0.64 13.46
N ASP A 172 13.45 0.36 12.57
CA ASP A 172 14.79 -0.10 12.95
C ASP A 172 15.55 0.93 13.78
N ARG A 173 15.36 2.21 13.50
CA ARG A 173 15.90 3.29 14.35
C ARG A 173 15.20 3.41 15.69
N LEU A 174 13.90 3.13 15.73
CA LEU A 174 13.11 3.18 16.96
C LEU A 174 13.37 1.98 17.86
N ASP A 175 13.54 0.82 17.26
CA ASP A 175 13.78 -0.46 17.93
C ASP A 175 14.84 -1.27 17.16
N PRO A 176 16.11 -0.93 17.35
CA PRO A 176 17.18 -1.55 16.59
C PRO A 176 17.19 -3.06 16.74
N PRO A 177 17.49 -3.81 15.68
CA PRO A 177 17.56 -5.26 15.70
C PRO A 177 18.40 -5.77 16.87
N ASN A 178 17.80 -6.60 17.69
CA ASN A 178 18.48 -7.17 18.86
C ASN A 178 19.00 -8.58 18.51
N PRO A 179 20.34 -8.77 18.41
CA PRO A 179 20.90 -10.04 17.99
C PRO A 179 20.64 -11.19 18.97
N PHE A 180 20.17 -10.89 20.19
CA PHE A 180 19.87 -11.92 21.20
C PHE A 180 18.42 -12.36 21.22
N THR A 181 17.49 -11.50 20.77
CA THR A 181 16.05 -11.81 20.78
C THR A 181 15.52 -12.21 19.42
N HIS A 182 16.22 -11.88 18.34
CA HIS A 182 15.81 -12.09 16.94
C HIS A 182 14.38 -11.58 16.63
N VAL A 183 13.91 -10.60 17.39
CA VAL A 183 12.61 -9.98 17.16
C VAL A 183 12.79 -8.87 16.14
N ALA A 184 12.14 -9.01 15.01
CA ALA A 184 12.11 -7.99 13.99
C ALA A 184 11.15 -6.85 14.41
N ALA A 185 11.55 -5.60 14.19
CA ALA A 185 10.66 -4.47 14.40
C ALA A 185 9.55 -4.42 13.33
N TRP A 186 9.85 -4.89 12.13
CA TRP A 186 8.94 -5.00 11.01
C TRP A 186 9.16 -6.31 10.25
N ARG A 187 8.19 -6.75 9.48
CA ARG A 187 8.31 -7.85 8.52
C ARG A 187 7.35 -7.68 7.37
N ASP A 188 7.83 -8.09 6.22
CA ASP A 188 7.09 -8.31 5.00
C ASP A 188 6.93 -9.81 4.78
N TYR A 189 5.71 -10.25 4.49
CA TYR A 189 5.35 -11.65 4.34
C TYR A 189 4.69 -11.83 2.97
N ASP A 190 5.44 -12.37 2.03
CA ASP A 190 4.96 -12.59 0.67
C ASP A 190 4.59 -14.06 0.41
N GLU A 191 3.41 -14.28 -0.12
CA GLU A 191 3.00 -15.61 -0.52
C GLU A 191 3.73 -16.05 -1.79
N ASP A 192 4.15 -17.31 -1.84
CA ASP A 192 4.91 -17.96 -2.93
C ASP A 192 6.32 -17.41 -3.20
N MET A 193 6.80 -16.42 -2.48
CA MET A 193 8.12 -15.82 -2.70
C MET A 193 9.22 -16.89 -2.74
N GLY A 194 9.92 -16.97 -3.88
CA GLY A 194 11.00 -17.91 -4.10
C GLY A 194 10.58 -19.35 -4.38
N ASN A 195 9.33 -19.62 -4.74
CA ASN A 195 8.88 -20.96 -5.12
C ASN A 195 9.58 -21.49 -6.38
N GLN A 196 9.93 -20.61 -7.32
CA GLN A 196 10.71 -20.93 -8.53
C GLN A 196 11.90 -19.96 -8.66
N PRO A 197 12.96 -20.12 -7.83
CA PRO A 197 14.09 -19.18 -7.82
C PRO A 197 14.88 -19.18 -9.13
N THR A 198 14.81 -20.27 -9.90
CA THR A 198 15.62 -20.39 -11.13
C THR A 198 15.08 -19.50 -12.26
N GLY A 199 15.71 -18.35 -12.43
CA GLY A 199 15.42 -17.41 -13.52
C GLY A 199 14.25 -16.44 -13.29
N ARG A 200 13.67 -16.46 -12.09
CA ARG A 200 12.65 -15.48 -11.67
C ARG A 200 13.21 -14.50 -10.67
N GLU A 201 13.54 -14.98 -9.46
CA GLU A 201 14.07 -14.18 -8.37
C GLU A 201 15.45 -14.63 -7.94
N LEU A 202 16.18 -13.71 -7.34
CA LEU A 202 17.38 -13.97 -6.55
C LEU A 202 17.04 -13.71 -5.09
N GLY A 203 17.64 -14.46 -4.19
CA GLY A 203 17.44 -14.31 -2.75
C GLY A 203 18.24 -15.36 -1.98
N THR A 204 18.16 -15.33 -0.68
CA THR A 204 18.77 -16.31 0.20
C THR A 204 17.80 -17.47 0.46
N PRO A 205 18.20 -18.74 0.30
CA PRO A 205 17.32 -19.85 0.59
C PRO A 205 16.80 -19.84 2.04
N ASP A 206 15.46 -19.79 2.19
CA ASP A 206 14.82 -19.83 3.50
C ASP A 206 14.78 -21.27 4.05
N PRO A 207 15.17 -21.49 5.32
CA PRO A 207 15.04 -22.79 5.97
C PRO A 207 13.63 -23.37 6.02
N LEU A 208 12.60 -22.52 5.95
CA LEU A 208 11.19 -22.91 5.96
C LEU A 208 10.63 -23.11 4.53
N GLY A 209 11.42 -22.79 3.52
CA GLY A 209 11.11 -22.95 2.09
C GLY A 209 10.81 -21.62 1.40
N GLY A 210 11.21 -21.51 0.14
CA GLY A 210 11.23 -20.28 -0.63
C GLY A 210 12.58 -19.57 -0.56
N LEU A 211 12.58 -18.29 -0.85
CA LEU A 211 13.75 -17.40 -0.72
C LEU A 211 13.39 -16.21 0.15
N ASP A 212 14.32 -15.83 1.02
CA ASP A 212 14.27 -14.56 1.74
C ASP A 212 14.79 -13.43 0.83
N CYS A 213 14.26 -12.22 0.99
CA CYS A 213 14.67 -11.03 0.25
C CYS A 213 14.69 -11.26 -1.28
N ALA A 214 13.65 -11.92 -1.79
CA ALA A 214 13.62 -12.34 -3.17
C ALA A 214 13.22 -11.21 -4.11
N HIS A 215 14.08 -10.92 -5.08
CA HIS A 215 13.86 -9.91 -6.10
C HIS A 215 14.63 -10.26 -7.40
N PRO A 216 14.29 -9.66 -8.56
CA PRO A 216 15.06 -9.82 -9.78
C PRO A 216 16.51 -9.31 -9.64
N ALA A 217 17.35 -9.67 -10.59
CA ALA A 217 18.70 -9.10 -10.64
C ALA A 217 18.65 -7.59 -10.87
N LEU A 218 19.44 -6.84 -10.10
CA LEU A 218 19.56 -5.39 -10.27
C LEU A 218 19.94 -5.04 -11.72
N ASN A 219 19.28 -4.04 -12.26
CA ASN A 219 19.41 -3.59 -13.66
C ASN A 219 19.16 -4.72 -14.68
N GLY A 220 18.24 -5.63 -14.33
CA GLY A 220 17.85 -6.77 -15.15
C GLY A 220 16.35 -6.83 -15.39
N PRO A 221 15.90 -7.83 -16.18
CA PRO A 221 14.48 -8.02 -16.43
C PRO A 221 13.76 -8.54 -15.18
N ASP A 222 12.56 -8.05 -14.97
CA ASP A 222 11.61 -8.63 -14.03
C ASP A 222 10.67 -9.59 -14.76
N ASN A 223 10.76 -10.87 -14.42
CA ASN A 223 9.95 -11.96 -14.99
C ASN A 223 8.81 -12.41 -14.06
N THR A 224 8.53 -11.67 -12.99
CA THR A 224 7.56 -12.06 -11.97
C THR A 224 6.16 -11.47 -12.21
N ASN A 225 5.98 -10.61 -13.22
CA ASN A 225 4.71 -9.94 -13.51
C ASN A 225 3.59 -10.89 -14.00
N ALA A 226 3.89 -12.13 -14.23
CA ALA A 226 2.93 -13.17 -14.57
C ALA A 226 3.19 -14.44 -13.76
N ALA A 227 2.11 -15.13 -13.38
CA ALA A 227 2.20 -16.40 -12.69
C ALA A 227 2.96 -17.43 -13.52
N SER A 228 3.77 -18.28 -12.86
CA SER A 228 4.52 -19.37 -13.48
C SER A 228 3.95 -20.74 -13.09
N PRO A 229 3.60 -21.61 -14.06
CA PRO A 229 3.06 -22.93 -13.75
C PRO A 229 4.11 -23.84 -13.12
N ALA A 230 3.64 -24.83 -12.35
CA ALA A 230 4.51 -25.84 -11.77
C ALA A 230 5.32 -26.59 -12.83
N THR A 231 6.56 -26.92 -12.49
CA THR A 231 7.44 -27.75 -13.27
C THR A 231 7.53 -29.17 -12.66
N ALA A 232 8.37 -30.03 -13.21
CA ALA A 232 8.60 -31.36 -12.63
C ALA A 232 9.33 -31.31 -11.26
N THR A 233 10.01 -30.21 -10.97
CA THR A 233 10.90 -30.06 -9.81
C THR A 233 10.54 -28.91 -8.91
N GLU A 234 9.71 -27.96 -9.36
CA GLU A 234 9.35 -26.73 -8.68
C GLU A 234 7.83 -26.56 -8.65
N PRO A 235 7.25 -26.04 -7.56
CA PRO A 235 5.82 -25.73 -7.48
C PRO A 235 5.42 -24.63 -8.46
N ALA A 236 4.14 -24.37 -8.58
CA ALA A 236 3.67 -23.12 -9.20
C ALA A 236 4.19 -21.93 -8.40
N ASP A 237 4.42 -20.83 -9.09
CA ASP A 237 4.93 -19.61 -8.50
C ASP A 237 4.11 -18.43 -8.99
N GLN A 238 3.49 -17.74 -8.07
CA GLN A 238 2.59 -16.63 -8.30
C GLN A 238 3.02 -15.38 -7.54
N TYR A 239 4.21 -15.38 -6.96
CA TYR A 239 4.84 -14.18 -6.43
C TYR A 239 5.07 -13.16 -7.55
N ALA A 240 4.77 -11.89 -7.27
CA ALA A 240 5.06 -10.78 -8.16
C ALA A 240 5.90 -9.74 -7.40
N THR A 241 7.10 -9.45 -7.89
CA THR A 241 8.00 -8.50 -7.22
C THR A 241 7.35 -7.12 -7.05
N ARG A 242 6.56 -6.66 -8.04
CA ARG A 242 5.86 -5.37 -7.97
C ARG A 242 4.88 -5.26 -6.78
N HIS A 243 4.47 -6.38 -6.20
CA HIS A 243 3.63 -6.44 -5.00
C HIS A 243 4.44 -6.51 -3.70
N ASN A 244 5.76 -6.53 -3.78
CA ASN A 244 6.69 -6.42 -2.66
C ASN A 244 7.37 -5.07 -2.68
N GLY A 245 6.74 -4.06 -2.09
CA GLY A 245 7.25 -2.68 -2.12
C GLY A 245 8.63 -2.52 -1.46
N PHE A 246 8.97 -3.34 -0.47
CA PHE A 246 10.20 -3.18 0.31
C PHE A 246 11.46 -3.48 -0.50
N VAL A 247 11.42 -4.40 -1.45
CA VAL A 247 12.59 -4.72 -2.27
C VAL A 247 12.92 -3.65 -3.33
N TYR A 248 12.11 -2.62 -3.47
CA TYR A 248 12.39 -1.48 -4.33
C TYR A 248 13.17 -0.35 -3.65
N PHE A 249 13.83 -0.63 -2.52
CA PHE A 249 14.62 0.36 -1.79
C PHE A 249 16.03 -0.15 -1.47
N HIS A 250 17.04 0.54 -1.97
CA HIS A 250 18.45 0.29 -1.59
C HIS A 250 18.68 0.43 -0.09
N SER A 251 17.84 1.18 0.62
CA SER A 251 17.89 1.25 2.09
C SER A 251 17.51 -0.08 2.77
N ILE A 252 16.95 -1.03 2.04
CA ILE A 252 16.57 -2.38 2.49
C ILE A 252 17.50 -3.43 1.83
N ILE A 253 17.52 -3.51 0.50
CA ILE A 253 18.20 -4.60 -0.21
C ILE A 253 19.72 -4.56 -0.12
N ASP A 254 20.34 -3.40 0.10
CA ASP A 254 21.81 -3.28 0.28
C ASP A 254 22.30 -3.89 1.61
N ASN A 255 21.40 -4.08 2.58
CA ASN A 255 21.67 -4.79 3.82
C ASN A 255 21.08 -6.20 3.76
N THR A 256 21.75 -7.09 3.05
CA THR A 256 21.26 -8.47 2.82
C THR A 256 20.83 -9.18 4.11
N ALA A 257 21.59 -9.05 5.20
CA ALA A 257 21.24 -9.72 6.46
C ALA A 257 19.94 -9.21 7.10
N GLU A 258 19.62 -7.94 6.91
CA GLU A 258 18.38 -7.33 7.39
C GLU A 258 17.23 -7.65 6.45
N CYS A 259 17.47 -7.57 5.14
CA CYS A 259 16.49 -7.93 4.13
C CYS A 259 16.07 -9.40 4.29
N ASP A 260 17.03 -10.33 4.37
CA ASP A 260 16.76 -11.76 4.61
C ASP A 260 16.01 -12.03 5.92
N ALA A 261 16.22 -11.19 6.94
CA ALA A 261 15.53 -11.34 8.21
C ALA A 261 14.10 -10.81 8.19
N ASN A 262 13.77 -9.88 7.29
CA ASN A 262 12.54 -9.11 7.37
C ASN A 262 11.62 -9.26 6.16
N VAL A 263 12.14 -9.53 4.97
CA VAL A 263 11.36 -9.81 3.76
C VAL A 263 11.38 -11.32 3.54
N VAL A 264 10.30 -11.98 3.96
CA VAL A 264 10.28 -13.43 4.13
C VAL A 264 9.05 -14.08 3.49
N PRO A 265 9.12 -15.35 3.08
CA PRO A 265 7.93 -16.07 2.65
C PRO A 265 6.87 -16.10 3.76
N LEU A 266 5.61 -15.84 3.40
CA LEU A 266 4.47 -15.82 4.33
C LEU A 266 4.38 -17.08 5.17
N GLY A 267 4.53 -18.22 4.53
CA GLY A 267 4.36 -19.54 5.11
C GLY A 267 3.36 -20.39 4.34
N LYS A 268 2.89 -21.45 4.98
CA LYS A 268 2.09 -22.47 4.33
C LYS A 268 0.87 -22.87 5.15
N VAL A 269 -0.23 -23.10 4.45
CA VAL A 269 -1.43 -23.77 4.98
C VAL A 269 -1.45 -25.19 4.45
N ALA A 270 -1.66 -26.19 5.30
CA ALA A 270 -1.74 -27.57 4.85
C ALA A 270 -2.98 -27.78 3.97
N VAL A 271 -2.81 -28.51 2.88
CA VAL A 271 -3.94 -28.88 1.99
C VAL A 271 -5.07 -29.52 2.78
N GLY A 272 -6.28 -29.01 2.60
CA GLY A 272 -7.46 -29.46 3.35
C GLY A 272 -7.56 -28.92 4.77
N ALA A 273 -6.73 -27.92 5.14
CA ALA A 273 -6.93 -27.20 6.37
C ALA A 273 -8.32 -26.52 6.39
N PRO A 274 -8.98 -26.47 7.55
CA PRO A 274 -10.24 -25.75 7.63
C PRO A 274 -10.01 -24.26 7.40
N SER A 275 -10.92 -23.61 6.71
CA SER A 275 -10.95 -22.16 6.49
C SER A 275 -11.22 -21.33 7.76
N TRP A 276 -11.34 -21.97 8.90
CA TRP A 276 -11.54 -21.33 10.20
C TRP A 276 -10.98 -22.23 11.32
N PHE A 277 -10.67 -21.64 12.47
CA PHE A 277 -10.39 -22.38 13.68
C PHE A 277 -11.02 -21.68 14.89
N ASP A 278 -11.21 -22.42 15.97
CA ASP A 278 -11.98 -21.96 17.14
C ASP A 278 -11.26 -20.89 17.99
N GLY A 279 -10.12 -20.45 17.54
CA GLY A 279 -9.37 -19.38 18.17
C GLY A 279 -8.70 -19.73 19.50
N THR A 280 -8.67 -20.98 19.90
CA THR A 280 -8.08 -21.37 21.18
C THR A 280 -6.61 -21.67 21.11
N ARG A 281 -6.11 -22.07 19.93
CA ARG A 281 -4.73 -22.44 19.67
C ARG A 281 -4.40 -22.23 18.20
N LEU A 282 -3.19 -21.76 17.89
CA LEU A 282 -2.70 -21.72 16.51
C LEU A 282 -2.67 -23.14 15.95
N PRO A 283 -3.31 -23.42 14.82
CA PRO A 283 -3.42 -24.76 14.27
C PRO A 283 -2.05 -25.26 13.80
N ASP A 284 -1.79 -26.55 14.02
CA ASP A 284 -0.56 -27.22 13.54
C ASP A 284 -0.55 -27.38 11.99
N THR A 285 -1.61 -26.93 11.32
CA THR A 285 -1.78 -26.94 9.86
C THR A 285 -1.11 -25.74 9.17
N PHE A 286 -0.72 -24.73 9.94
CA PHE A 286 0.02 -23.57 9.44
C PHE A 286 1.50 -23.72 9.81
N SER A 287 2.37 -23.32 8.89
CA SER A 287 3.82 -23.27 9.11
C SER A 287 4.39 -22.05 8.40
N GLY A 288 5.57 -21.60 8.79
CA GLY A 288 6.25 -20.47 8.20
C GLY A 288 6.49 -19.32 9.17
N HIS A 289 6.93 -18.20 8.63
CA HIS A 289 7.36 -17.04 9.41
C HIS A 289 6.19 -16.42 10.17
N LEU A 290 5.09 -16.10 9.48
CA LEU A 290 3.95 -15.44 10.11
C LEU A 290 3.43 -16.20 11.33
N VAL A 291 3.20 -17.53 11.19
CA VAL A 291 2.68 -18.31 12.30
C VAL A 291 3.66 -18.38 13.48
N ASN A 292 4.96 -18.40 13.22
CA ASN A 292 5.98 -18.40 14.26
C ASN A 292 6.01 -17.07 15.03
N ASP A 293 5.92 -15.96 14.31
CA ASP A 293 5.94 -14.62 14.89
C ASP A 293 4.71 -14.32 15.73
N LEU A 294 3.55 -14.82 15.33
CA LEU A 294 2.28 -14.60 16.02
C LEU A 294 2.15 -15.39 17.34
N ARG A 295 3.09 -16.29 17.67
CA ARG A 295 3.00 -17.14 18.89
C ARG A 295 3.01 -16.35 20.20
N ASN A 296 3.68 -15.21 20.22
CA ASN A 296 3.81 -14.38 21.41
C ASN A 296 3.81 -12.88 21.02
N PRO A 297 3.29 -11.98 21.88
CA PRO A 297 3.31 -10.55 21.57
C PRO A 297 4.73 -9.97 21.43
N TRP A 298 5.72 -10.59 22.04
CA TRP A 298 7.12 -10.16 21.95
C TRP A 298 7.91 -10.78 20.80
N THR A 299 7.33 -11.72 20.05
CA THR A 299 7.87 -12.19 18.77
C THR A 299 7.15 -11.57 17.59
N THR A 300 5.95 -11.03 17.82
CA THR A 300 5.16 -10.34 16.81
C THR A 300 5.82 -9.00 16.45
N PRO A 301 6.12 -8.71 15.17
CA PRO A 301 6.70 -7.44 14.76
C PRO A 301 5.73 -6.29 15.04
N LYS A 302 6.27 -5.07 15.18
CA LYS A 302 5.45 -3.86 15.34
C LYS A 302 4.67 -3.53 14.07
N PHE A 303 5.27 -3.81 12.92
CA PHE A 303 4.65 -3.62 11.62
C PHE A 303 4.82 -4.89 10.79
N GLY A 304 3.73 -5.47 10.37
CA GLY A 304 3.67 -6.61 9.46
C GLY A 304 2.95 -6.20 8.18
N TRP A 305 3.53 -6.54 7.05
CA TRP A 305 2.90 -6.40 5.74
C TRP A 305 2.65 -7.79 5.19
N ILE A 306 1.49 -8.05 4.64
CA ILE A 306 1.12 -9.36 4.11
C ILE A 306 0.61 -9.17 2.68
N THR A 307 1.31 -9.78 1.74
CA THR A 307 0.96 -9.76 0.32
C THR A 307 0.58 -11.16 -0.14
N PRO A 308 -0.67 -11.37 -0.56
CA PRO A 308 -1.07 -12.59 -1.26
C PRO A 308 -0.38 -12.70 -2.62
N ASN A 309 -0.35 -13.89 -3.16
CA ASN A 309 0.12 -14.12 -4.53
C ASN A 309 -0.93 -13.71 -5.58
N LEU A 310 -0.56 -13.71 -6.86
CA LEU A 310 -1.42 -13.30 -8.00
C LEU A 310 -2.75 -14.06 -8.14
N CYS A 311 -2.94 -15.18 -7.45
CA CYS A 311 -4.20 -15.90 -7.44
C CYS A 311 -5.11 -15.52 -6.27
N ASP A 312 -4.51 -15.11 -5.17
CA ASP A 312 -5.17 -14.89 -3.89
C ASP A 312 -5.27 -13.39 -3.53
N ASP A 313 -4.76 -12.50 -4.37
CA ASP A 313 -4.71 -11.05 -4.14
C ASP A 313 -6.02 -10.30 -4.43
N GLY A 314 -6.89 -10.86 -5.24
CA GLY A 314 -8.15 -10.20 -5.64
C GLY A 314 -8.17 -9.73 -7.08
N HIS A 315 -7.02 -9.64 -7.75
CA HIS A 315 -6.93 -9.30 -9.17
C HIS A 315 -7.53 -10.42 -10.03
N ASP A 316 -7.99 -10.10 -11.24
CA ASP A 316 -8.56 -11.06 -12.22
C ASP A 316 -7.53 -12.05 -12.79
N SER A 317 -6.45 -12.32 -12.08
CA SER A 317 -5.39 -13.19 -12.55
C SER A 317 -5.84 -14.65 -12.58
N THR A 318 -5.52 -15.32 -13.67
CA THR A 318 -5.72 -16.76 -13.76
C THR A 318 -4.66 -17.48 -12.93
N CYS A 319 -5.09 -18.30 -11.97
CA CYS A 319 -4.19 -19.12 -11.19
C CYS A 319 -3.34 -20.03 -12.08
N ALA A 320 -2.03 -20.10 -11.84
CA ALA A 320 -1.09 -20.93 -12.61
C ALA A 320 -1.23 -22.44 -12.35
N GLY A 321 -2.19 -22.86 -11.57
CA GLY A 321 -2.45 -24.22 -11.12
C GLY A 321 -2.63 -24.28 -9.61
N PRO A 322 -2.82 -25.49 -9.05
CA PRO A 322 -2.91 -25.58 -7.61
C PRO A 322 -1.62 -25.03 -7.02
N ASN A 323 -1.76 -24.00 -6.26
CA ASN A 323 -0.71 -23.52 -5.40
C ASN A 323 -0.40 -24.66 -4.41
N THR A 324 0.83 -25.12 -4.38
CA THR A 324 1.24 -26.22 -3.50
C THR A 324 1.25 -25.80 -2.04
N VAL A 325 1.03 -24.53 -1.78
CA VAL A 325 1.16 -23.88 -0.48
C VAL A 325 -0.18 -23.78 0.26
N GLY A 326 -1.21 -24.42 -0.23
CA GLY A 326 -2.49 -24.48 0.46
C GLY A 326 -3.57 -23.62 -0.17
N GLN A 327 -3.42 -23.24 -1.42
CA GLN A 327 -4.56 -22.74 -2.15
C GLN A 327 -5.68 -23.75 -2.13
N ILE A 328 -6.72 -23.37 -1.48
CA ILE A 328 -7.99 -24.05 -1.52
C ILE A 328 -8.76 -23.44 -2.69
N GLY A 329 -8.89 -24.26 -3.70
CA GLY A 329 -9.57 -23.81 -4.89
C GLY A 329 -8.60 -23.16 -5.87
N ALA A 330 -7.77 -23.99 -6.50
CA ALA A 330 -7.18 -23.69 -7.81
C ALA A 330 -8.32 -23.27 -8.75
N GLY A 331 -8.79 -22.06 -8.56
CA GLY A 331 -10.01 -21.56 -9.13
C GLY A 331 -9.75 -20.37 -10.00
N ALA A 332 -10.56 -19.39 -9.82
CA ALA A 332 -10.70 -18.29 -10.73
C ALA A 332 -9.83 -17.07 -10.37
N GLY A 333 -9.16 -17.05 -9.22
CA GLY A 333 -8.57 -15.79 -8.70
C GLY A 333 -9.64 -14.75 -8.33
N GLY A 334 -9.29 -13.47 -8.43
CA GLY A 334 -10.21 -12.38 -8.16
C GLY A 334 -10.66 -12.33 -6.71
N LEU A 335 -11.71 -11.60 -6.41
CA LEU A 335 -12.25 -11.45 -5.06
C LEU A 335 -12.61 -12.77 -4.37
N HIS A 336 -12.85 -13.84 -5.12
CA HIS A 336 -13.08 -15.15 -4.50
C HIS A 336 -11.78 -15.74 -3.93
N GLY A 337 -10.67 -15.62 -4.65
CA GLY A 337 -9.35 -16.02 -4.14
C GLY A 337 -8.97 -15.23 -2.90
N ALA A 338 -9.13 -13.90 -2.96
CA ALA A 338 -8.90 -13.03 -1.82
C ALA A 338 -9.75 -13.39 -0.59
N ASP A 339 -11.03 -13.72 -0.81
CA ASP A 339 -11.95 -14.12 0.27
C ASP A 339 -11.51 -15.43 0.95
N GLU A 340 -11.02 -16.41 0.17
CA GLU A 340 -10.45 -17.65 0.68
C GLU A 340 -9.13 -17.41 1.43
N PHE A 341 -8.24 -16.56 0.90
CA PHE A 341 -7.02 -16.14 1.58
C PHE A 341 -7.34 -15.52 2.95
N LEU A 342 -8.24 -14.55 2.97
CA LEU A 342 -8.66 -13.89 4.20
C LEU A 342 -9.27 -14.87 5.20
N ALA A 343 -10.09 -15.84 4.73
CA ALA A 343 -10.70 -16.84 5.57
C ALA A 343 -9.69 -17.80 6.23
N HIS A 344 -8.48 -17.89 5.71
CA HIS A 344 -7.39 -18.67 6.30
C HIS A 344 -6.50 -17.84 7.23
N TRP A 345 -6.02 -16.70 6.76
CA TRP A 345 -4.98 -15.96 7.46
C TRP A 345 -5.49 -14.99 8.52
N VAL A 346 -6.66 -14.35 8.33
CA VAL A 346 -7.20 -13.41 9.32
C VAL A 346 -7.55 -14.10 10.64
N PRO A 347 -8.21 -15.28 10.67
CA PRO A 347 -8.42 -16.00 11.94
C PRO A 347 -7.14 -16.33 12.68
N LEU A 348 -6.03 -16.56 11.97
CA LEU A 348 -4.71 -16.78 12.57
C LEU A 348 -4.20 -15.52 13.29
N LEU A 349 -4.32 -14.36 12.64
CA LEU A 349 -3.98 -13.05 13.24
C LEU A 349 -4.86 -12.78 14.47
N GLU A 350 -6.17 -12.97 14.37
CA GLU A 350 -7.14 -12.74 15.45
C GLU A 350 -6.91 -13.68 16.65
N ALA A 351 -6.42 -14.89 16.39
CA ALA A 351 -6.10 -15.84 17.44
C ALA A 351 -4.79 -15.52 18.17
N SER A 352 -3.95 -14.66 17.60
CA SER A 352 -2.67 -14.29 18.21
C SER A 352 -2.85 -13.67 19.59
N PRO A 353 -1.92 -13.91 20.54
CA PRO A 353 -1.97 -13.25 21.83
C PRO A 353 -1.96 -11.72 21.76
N ALA A 354 -1.27 -11.14 20.78
CA ALA A 354 -1.22 -9.69 20.58
C ALA A 354 -2.61 -9.11 20.24
N TYR A 355 -3.34 -9.73 19.30
CA TYR A 355 -4.69 -9.30 18.95
C TYR A 355 -5.67 -9.46 20.11
N ARG A 356 -5.67 -10.61 20.78
CA ARG A 356 -6.54 -10.90 21.92
C ARG A 356 -6.32 -9.98 23.12
N LEU A 357 -5.10 -9.47 23.27
CA LEU A 357 -4.78 -8.45 24.29
C LEU A 357 -5.19 -7.04 23.86
N GLY A 358 -5.75 -6.86 22.67
CA GLY A 358 -6.09 -5.55 22.10
C GLY A 358 -4.85 -4.69 21.87
N GLN A 359 -3.76 -5.31 21.42
CA GLN A 359 -2.49 -4.66 21.12
C GLN A 359 -2.20 -4.61 19.62
N MET A 360 -3.00 -5.31 18.81
CA MET A 360 -2.84 -5.42 17.37
C MET A 360 -4.04 -4.83 16.65
N MET A 361 -3.76 -4.07 15.60
CA MET A 361 -4.70 -3.64 14.57
C MET A 361 -4.39 -4.39 13.27
N ILE A 362 -5.41 -4.87 12.58
CA ILE A 362 -5.33 -5.44 11.25
C ILE A 362 -6.01 -4.47 10.29
N VAL A 363 -5.36 -4.17 9.18
CA VAL A 363 -5.90 -3.35 8.09
C VAL A 363 -5.99 -4.24 6.86
N ILE A 364 -7.14 -4.27 6.22
CA ILE A 364 -7.37 -4.98 4.96
C ILE A 364 -7.81 -3.92 3.95
N THR A 365 -7.03 -3.75 2.91
CA THR A 365 -7.31 -2.76 1.86
C THR A 365 -6.83 -3.29 0.51
N PHE A 366 -7.02 -2.49 -0.51
CA PHE A 366 -6.61 -2.78 -1.88
C PHE A 366 -5.65 -1.68 -2.34
N ASP A 367 -4.70 -2.06 -3.16
CA ASP A 367 -3.68 -1.17 -3.71
C ASP A 367 -4.27 -0.09 -4.59
N GLU A 368 -5.16 -0.49 -5.52
CA GLU A 368 -5.86 0.42 -6.42
C GLU A 368 -7.29 -0.06 -6.72
N GLY A 369 -8.10 0.84 -7.27
CA GLY A 369 -9.42 0.52 -7.81
C GLY A 369 -9.34 -0.12 -9.19
N ASN A 370 -10.48 -0.53 -9.69
CA ASN A 370 -10.60 -1.08 -11.04
C ASN A 370 -10.19 -0.05 -12.09
N SER A 371 -9.61 -0.49 -13.20
CA SER A 371 -9.21 0.38 -14.30
C SER A 371 -10.39 1.26 -14.75
N GLY A 372 -10.21 2.58 -14.69
CA GLY A 372 -11.24 3.56 -15.05
C GLY A 372 -11.71 4.45 -13.90
N ASP A 373 -11.57 4.06 -12.65
CA ASP A 373 -11.79 4.93 -11.49
C ASP A 373 -10.49 5.61 -11.05
N GLY A 374 -10.15 6.75 -11.62
CA GLY A 374 -8.99 7.55 -11.23
C GLY A 374 -9.30 8.61 -10.20
N THR A 375 -10.29 8.38 -9.32
CA THR A 375 -10.63 9.32 -8.25
C THR A 375 -9.58 9.35 -7.15
N ALA A 376 -9.53 10.46 -6.44
CA ALA A 376 -8.60 10.70 -5.33
C ALA A 376 -9.27 11.52 -4.23
N CYS A 377 -8.64 11.56 -3.07
CA CYS A 377 -9.04 12.47 -1.99
C CYS A 377 -7.85 13.26 -1.45
N CYS A 378 -8.11 13.98 -0.37
CA CYS A 378 -7.13 14.40 0.62
C CYS A 378 -6.10 15.44 0.12
N GLY A 379 -6.34 16.09 -1.00
CA GLY A 379 -5.43 17.08 -1.58
C GLY A 379 -4.17 16.45 -2.16
N GLU A 380 -4.29 15.23 -2.64
CA GLU A 380 -3.21 14.50 -3.31
C GLU A 380 -2.62 15.32 -4.44
N THR A 381 -1.32 15.38 -4.49
CA THR A 381 -0.59 16.19 -5.47
C THR A 381 0.30 15.28 -6.31
N PRO A 382 0.50 15.64 -7.60
CA PRO A 382 1.48 14.97 -8.44
C PRO A 382 2.87 14.95 -7.78
N GLY A 383 3.65 13.91 -8.08
CA GLY A 383 5.07 13.88 -7.78
C GLY A 383 5.89 14.71 -8.77
N PRO A 384 7.22 14.77 -8.61
CA PRO A 384 8.08 15.52 -9.52
C PRO A 384 8.07 14.96 -10.95
N ASP A 385 7.94 13.64 -11.08
CA ASP A 385 8.11 12.93 -12.36
C ASP A 385 6.81 12.47 -13.00
N ASN A 386 5.69 12.58 -12.30
CA ASN A 386 4.39 12.20 -12.84
C ASN A 386 3.35 13.30 -12.58
N ALA A 387 2.92 13.96 -13.64
CA ALA A 387 1.92 15.03 -13.57
C ALA A 387 0.49 14.53 -13.35
N THR A 388 0.25 13.26 -13.56
CA THR A 388 -1.06 12.59 -13.43
C THR A 388 -0.92 11.35 -12.55
N PRO A 389 -0.94 11.48 -11.22
CA PRO A 389 -0.63 10.38 -10.30
C PRO A 389 -1.49 9.14 -10.53
N GLY A 390 -2.71 9.32 -10.96
CA GLY A 390 -3.63 8.21 -11.22
C GLY A 390 -3.41 7.46 -12.54
N PHE A 391 -2.46 7.84 -13.39
CA PHE A 391 -2.24 7.11 -14.65
C PHE A 391 -0.92 7.46 -15.34
N SER A 392 -0.10 6.46 -15.59
CA SER A 392 1.13 6.63 -16.38
C SER A 392 0.86 6.73 -17.86
N GLN A 393 1.51 7.70 -18.52
CA GLN A 393 1.48 7.80 -19.97
C GLN A 393 2.19 6.62 -20.68
N LEU A 394 3.06 5.91 -19.98
CA LEU A 394 3.70 4.69 -20.49
C LEU A 394 2.68 3.56 -20.69
N LEU A 395 1.63 3.50 -19.88
CA LEU A 395 0.56 2.50 -20.01
C LEU A 395 -0.48 2.83 -21.08
N ALA A 396 -0.59 4.07 -21.53
CA ALA A 396 -1.62 4.48 -22.47
C ALA A 396 -1.70 3.63 -23.74
N PRO A 397 -0.59 3.24 -24.42
CA PRO A 397 -0.62 2.34 -25.57
C PRO A 397 -1.12 0.93 -25.23
N ILE A 398 -0.78 0.45 -24.02
CA ILE A 398 -1.17 -0.87 -23.50
C ILE A 398 -2.68 -0.91 -23.29
N TYR A 399 -3.22 0.07 -22.57
CA TYR A 399 -4.66 0.21 -22.33
C TYR A 399 -5.46 0.29 -23.61
N GLN A 400 -4.98 1.08 -24.60
CA GLN A 400 -5.62 1.17 -25.91
C GLN A 400 -5.63 -0.18 -26.64
N GLN A 401 -4.53 -0.93 -26.58
CA GLN A 401 -4.44 -2.23 -27.26
C GLN A 401 -5.35 -3.28 -26.60
N LEU A 402 -5.49 -3.24 -25.28
CA LEU A 402 -6.35 -4.15 -24.51
C LEU A 402 -7.82 -3.70 -24.51
N GLY A 403 -8.12 -2.50 -24.99
CA GLY A 403 -9.48 -1.93 -24.94
C GLY A 403 -9.92 -1.56 -23.52
N LEU A 404 -8.97 -1.32 -22.62
CA LEU A 404 -9.22 -0.90 -21.25
C LEU A 404 -9.54 0.60 -21.18
N PRO A 405 -10.41 1.03 -20.26
CA PRO A 405 -10.68 2.44 -20.07
C PRO A 405 -9.47 3.14 -19.43
N ILE A 406 -9.10 4.31 -19.95
CA ILE A 406 -8.13 5.19 -19.31
C ILE A 406 -8.86 5.95 -18.19
N PRO A 407 -8.32 5.96 -16.95
CA PRO A 407 -8.92 6.68 -15.83
C PRO A 407 -9.18 8.16 -16.13
N ASN A 408 -10.36 8.64 -15.77
CA ASN A 408 -10.73 10.06 -15.93
C ASN A 408 -11.72 10.51 -14.83
N PRO A 409 -11.33 11.37 -13.86
CA PRO A 409 -10.01 12.00 -13.79
C PRO A 409 -8.89 11.00 -13.43
N ALA A 410 -7.67 11.25 -13.91
CA ALA A 410 -6.49 10.50 -13.53
C ALA A 410 -5.79 11.19 -12.32
N SER A 411 -6.53 11.38 -11.22
CA SER A 411 -6.08 12.12 -10.04
C SER A 411 -5.49 11.21 -8.96
N GLY A 412 -5.87 9.94 -8.91
CA GLY A 412 -5.41 8.92 -7.99
C GLY A 412 -5.80 7.53 -8.47
N GLY A 413 -5.67 6.54 -7.62
CA GLY A 413 -5.93 5.13 -7.94
C GLY A 413 -7.35 4.65 -7.66
N GLY A 414 -8.33 5.54 -7.49
CA GLY A 414 -9.72 5.15 -7.26
C GLY A 414 -10.07 4.91 -5.78
N ARG A 415 -11.35 4.65 -5.55
CA ARG A 415 -11.90 4.40 -4.21
C ARG A 415 -11.94 2.90 -3.93
N VAL A 416 -11.07 2.44 -3.06
CA VAL A 416 -10.89 1.01 -2.73
C VAL A 416 -11.56 0.59 -1.42
N GLY A 417 -11.75 1.50 -0.47
CA GLY A 417 -12.21 1.18 0.88
C GLY A 417 -11.12 0.49 1.73
N ALA A 418 -11.31 0.51 3.04
CA ALA A 418 -10.43 -0.20 3.96
C ALA A 418 -11.24 -0.76 5.14
N LEU A 419 -10.95 -2.00 5.54
CA LEU A 419 -11.51 -2.60 6.75
C LEU A 419 -10.44 -2.63 7.85
N LEU A 420 -10.73 -2.02 8.99
CA LEU A 420 -9.85 -2.04 10.15
C LEU A 420 -10.44 -2.91 11.27
N LEU A 421 -9.65 -3.85 11.77
CA LEU A 421 -10.02 -4.73 12.87
C LEU A 421 -9.14 -4.40 14.08
N ASP A 422 -9.74 -3.93 15.16
CA ASP A 422 -9.08 -3.72 16.45
C ASP A 422 -10.07 -3.97 17.58
N PRO A 423 -9.88 -5.00 18.41
CA PRO A 423 -10.85 -5.39 19.44
C PRO A 423 -10.96 -4.40 20.58
N ARG A 424 -10.06 -3.42 20.66
CA ARG A 424 -9.99 -2.46 21.75
C ARG A 424 -10.51 -1.07 21.40
N TYR A 425 -10.22 -0.60 20.19
CA TYR A 425 -10.44 0.80 19.80
C TYR A 425 -11.52 1.00 18.75
N ILE A 426 -11.98 -0.09 18.12
CA ILE A 426 -12.99 -0.08 17.07
C ILE A 426 -14.29 -0.69 17.57
N GLU A 427 -15.42 -0.05 17.29
CA GLU A 427 -16.75 -0.61 17.54
C GLU A 427 -17.08 -1.60 16.42
N PRO A 428 -17.36 -2.88 16.74
CA PRO A 428 -17.65 -3.89 15.71
C PRO A 428 -18.86 -3.54 14.85
N GLY A 429 -18.69 -3.68 13.53
CA GLY A 429 -19.73 -3.46 12.54
C GLY A 429 -20.06 -1.99 12.28
N SER A 430 -19.15 -1.09 12.67
CA SER A 430 -19.27 0.32 12.33
C SER A 430 -18.81 0.60 10.89
N VAL A 431 -19.29 1.71 10.34
CA VAL A 431 -18.99 2.16 8.98
C VAL A 431 -18.75 3.67 9.00
N ASP A 432 -17.56 4.09 8.59
CA ASP A 432 -17.26 5.49 8.35
C ASP A 432 -17.55 5.86 6.89
N THR A 433 -18.55 6.72 6.72
CA THR A 433 -18.98 7.27 5.43
C THR A 433 -18.56 8.73 5.25
N THR A 434 -17.84 9.31 6.19
CA THR A 434 -17.57 10.74 6.27
C THR A 434 -16.10 11.10 6.22
N GLY A 435 -15.23 10.29 6.81
CA GLY A 435 -13.79 10.44 6.72
C GLY A 435 -13.32 10.31 5.26
N GLN A 436 -12.21 10.96 4.96
CA GLN A 436 -11.56 10.90 3.65
C GLN A 436 -10.11 10.53 3.90
N TYR A 437 -9.68 9.38 3.43
CA TYR A 437 -8.37 8.82 3.68
C TYR A 437 -7.78 8.24 2.40
N ASN A 438 -6.47 8.17 2.34
CA ASN A 438 -5.73 7.52 1.26
C ASN A 438 -4.50 6.77 1.81
N HIS A 439 -3.70 6.18 0.96
CA HIS A 439 -2.49 5.46 1.35
C HIS A 439 -1.53 6.31 2.18
N TYR A 440 -1.37 7.61 1.88
CA TYR A 440 -0.55 8.51 2.68
C TYR A 440 -1.16 8.78 4.06
N SER A 441 -2.49 8.85 4.15
CA SER A 441 -3.22 8.97 5.43
C SER A 441 -2.99 7.75 6.32
N ALA A 442 -2.97 6.56 5.71
CA ALA A 442 -2.70 5.31 6.39
C ALA A 442 -1.26 5.26 6.91
N LEU A 443 -0.26 5.55 6.05
CA LEU A 443 1.14 5.62 6.47
C LEU A 443 1.34 6.59 7.64
N ARG A 444 0.81 7.81 7.53
CA ARG A 444 0.86 8.78 8.63
C ARG A 444 0.26 8.23 9.92
N SER A 445 -0.84 7.51 9.81
CA SER A 445 -1.50 6.89 10.96
C SER A 445 -0.65 5.79 11.58
N TYR A 446 0.01 4.97 10.78
CA TYR A 446 0.91 3.92 11.24
C TYR A 446 2.11 4.50 11.97
N GLU A 447 2.74 5.54 11.41
CA GLU A 447 3.84 6.27 12.02
C GLU A 447 3.45 6.85 13.39
N ASP A 448 2.30 7.51 13.48
CA ASP A 448 1.78 8.06 14.74
C ASP A 448 1.49 6.98 15.78
N LEU A 449 0.77 5.93 15.39
CA LEU A 449 0.32 4.87 16.29
C LEU A 449 1.50 4.04 16.83
N LEU A 450 2.52 3.79 16.00
CA LEU A 450 3.72 3.06 16.39
C LEU A 450 4.74 3.90 17.15
N GLY A 451 4.49 5.21 17.28
CA GLY A 451 5.33 6.09 18.08
C GLY A 451 6.53 6.67 17.37
N ILE A 452 6.49 6.72 16.04
CA ILE A 452 7.49 7.39 15.24
C ILE A 452 7.23 8.90 15.34
N THR A 453 8.09 9.63 16.05
CA THR A 453 7.86 11.03 16.38
C THR A 453 9.00 11.95 15.97
N ARG A 454 9.99 11.42 15.23
CA ARG A 454 11.20 12.16 14.83
C ARG A 454 11.64 11.71 13.45
N GLY A 455 12.34 12.60 12.75
CA GLY A 455 12.78 12.37 11.38
C GLY A 455 11.62 12.54 10.39
N GLY A 456 11.67 11.83 9.28
CA GLY A 456 10.71 12.03 8.20
C GLY A 456 10.89 13.38 7.50
N THR A 457 10.01 13.68 6.57
CA THR A 457 10.04 14.90 5.76
C THR A 457 9.68 16.16 6.57
N ASP A 458 8.79 16.04 7.53
CA ASP A 458 8.34 17.14 8.40
C ASP A 458 9.16 17.27 9.69
N GLY A 459 10.12 16.37 9.94
CA GLY A 459 10.89 16.31 11.17
C GLY A 459 10.11 15.77 12.38
N LEU A 460 8.84 15.41 12.19
CA LEU A 460 7.93 14.94 13.23
C LEU A 460 7.60 13.45 13.11
N GLY A 461 8.21 12.79 12.14
CA GLY A 461 8.13 11.36 11.95
C GLY A 461 7.47 10.91 10.65
N HIS A 462 6.90 11.83 9.86
CA HIS A 462 6.13 11.45 8.66
C HIS A 462 6.99 11.51 7.39
N LEU A 463 6.88 10.45 6.59
CA LEU A 463 7.63 10.29 5.33
C LEU A 463 6.89 10.90 4.14
N GLY A 464 7.63 11.42 3.18
CA GLY A 464 7.12 11.86 1.88
C GLY A 464 5.81 12.64 1.98
N PHE A 465 4.79 12.23 1.26
CA PHE A 465 3.46 12.87 1.32
C PHE A 465 2.64 12.52 2.56
N ALA A 466 3.02 11.52 3.35
CA ALA A 466 2.44 11.36 4.68
C ALA A 466 2.72 12.58 5.59
N ALA A 467 3.75 13.36 5.28
CA ALA A 467 4.07 14.63 5.93
C ALA A 467 3.27 15.83 5.39
N ALA A 468 2.43 15.65 4.38
CA ALA A 468 1.74 16.75 3.71
C ALA A 468 0.86 17.55 4.68
N GLN A 469 0.92 18.88 4.54
CA GLN A 469 0.11 19.78 5.36
C GLN A 469 -1.38 19.60 5.03
N GLY A 470 -2.18 19.34 6.05
CA GLY A 470 -3.62 19.15 5.89
C GLY A 470 -4.04 17.70 5.64
N LEU A 471 -3.11 16.80 5.41
CA LEU A 471 -3.43 15.37 5.35
C LEU A 471 -3.96 14.89 6.71
N THR A 472 -5.10 14.20 6.70
CA THR A 472 -5.75 13.71 7.91
C THR A 472 -5.39 12.24 8.15
N PRO A 473 -4.76 11.88 9.27
CA PRO A 473 -4.61 10.49 9.70
C PRO A 473 -5.92 9.96 10.27
N PHE A 474 -6.01 8.65 10.53
CA PHE A 474 -7.18 8.00 11.09
C PHE A 474 -7.66 8.68 12.37
N GLY A 475 -8.91 9.14 12.32
CA GLY A 475 -9.56 9.97 13.33
C GLY A 475 -10.41 9.20 14.35
N ARG A 476 -11.30 9.93 15.00
CA ARG A 476 -12.29 9.38 15.93
C ARG A 476 -13.47 8.72 15.24
N ASP A 477 -13.68 8.99 14.01
CA ASP A 477 -14.57 8.31 13.08
C ASP A 477 -14.14 6.85 12.88
N VAL A 478 -12.83 6.59 12.81
CA VAL A 478 -12.25 5.24 12.71
C VAL A 478 -12.10 4.60 14.10
N PHE A 479 -11.46 5.28 15.05
CA PHE A 479 -11.28 4.78 16.43
C PHE A 479 -12.44 5.19 17.31
N ASN A 480 -13.60 4.66 17.03
CA ASN A 480 -14.89 5.12 17.51
C ASN A 480 -15.40 4.42 18.78
N ARG A 481 -14.70 3.39 19.25
CA ARG A 481 -15.11 2.67 20.47
C ARG A 481 -14.96 3.54 21.71
N PRO A 482 -16.04 3.73 22.52
CA PRO A 482 -15.97 4.53 23.72
C PRO A 482 -14.97 3.94 24.72
N PHE A 483 -14.04 4.75 25.20
CA PHE A 483 -13.17 4.35 26.30
C PHE A 483 -14.03 4.00 27.53
N ARG A 484 -14.32 2.72 27.74
CA ARG A 484 -14.85 2.27 29.03
C ARG A 484 -13.69 2.40 30.04
N ARG A 485 -13.75 3.42 30.87
CA ARG A 485 -12.90 3.45 32.08
C ARG A 485 -13.21 2.16 32.85
N PHE A 486 -12.27 1.23 32.84
CA PHE A 486 -12.32 0.11 33.79
C PHE A 486 -12.19 0.74 35.18
N LEU A 487 -13.33 0.97 35.81
CA LEU A 487 -13.36 1.21 37.23
C LEU A 487 -13.04 -0.13 37.90
N TRP A 488 -11.79 -0.27 38.32
CA TRP A 488 -11.41 -1.31 39.27
C TRP A 488 -12.28 -1.14 40.48
N ARG A 489 -13.20 -2.03 40.71
CA ARG A 489 -13.88 -2.21 42.00
C ARG A 489 -13.14 -3.29 42.80
#